data_ff737aa804cf40f290bac26dd7e79fd7
#
_entry.id   ff737aa804cf40f290bac26dd7e79fd7
#
_cell.length_a   1.000
_cell.length_b   1.000
_cell.length_c   1.000
_cell.angle_alpha   90.00
_cell.angle_beta   90.00
_cell.angle_gamma   90.00
#
_symmetry.space_group_name_H-M   'P 1'
#
loop_
_entity.id
_entity.type
_entity.pdbx_description
1 polymer ?
#
loop_
_entity_poly.entity_id
_entity_poly.type
_entity_poly.pdbx_seq_one_letter_code
_entity_poly.pdbx_strand_id
1 'polypeptide(L)'
;MTHISTPADTRPHSDRFRGGGRESRPFFALLAAMIVVGTSIASAASLDLPLDWQVTQRNAAGWAEVVVAGIAPAEAALVEAMAEPGTGTHGKATKWTVVATGSQITDGKFRGGVKLAAGGWYALKVRYRKSAADAAVLGEATVEHVGVGEVFVVAGQSNSSNHGAEKQKTTTGMVAAFDGKKWQLANDPQPGASGRQGSFQPPFADAIAGKFQVPVGIVACGIGSTSVREWLPKGATFPQPPTVEHNVRKLASGEWECKGEPFEMFTARMKQLGPKGFRAVLWHQGESDAEQPDRKRSLTGAAYRQYLEKLIKDSRKEIGWEAPWFVALVTSHGGNGVEDMRAGQKSLWDDGLALEGPDSDALRGDLRDGVHFSGKGLREHGARWAEKVASWLEKQSP
;
A
#
# COMPACT_ATOMS: atom_id res chain seq x y z
N MET A 1 -55.65 15.99 -1.74
CA MET A 1 -56.59 15.15 -0.97
C MET A 1 -55.80 14.37 0.02
N THR A 2 -55.94 14.77 1.20
CA THR A 2 -56.30 14.25 2.52
C THR A 2 -55.13 13.58 3.21
N HIS A 3 -54.51 14.25 4.15
CA HIS A 3 -54.79 14.52 5.57
C HIS A 3 -54.33 13.41 6.51
N ILE A 4 -53.39 13.75 7.44
CA ILE A 4 -53.56 13.92 8.91
C ILE A 4 -53.35 12.58 9.65
N SER A 5 -52.61 12.37 10.78
CA SER A 5 -52.29 13.21 11.94
C SER A 5 -51.32 12.45 12.86
N THR A 6 -50.52 13.17 13.60
CA THR A 6 -50.10 12.84 14.97
C THR A 6 -51.22 13.16 15.95
N PRO A 7 -51.25 12.64 17.22
CA PRO A 7 -50.63 13.32 18.35
C PRO A 7 -50.10 12.39 19.46
N ALA A 8 -49.13 12.82 20.25
CA ALA A 8 -49.07 13.54 21.52
C ALA A 8 -49.28 12.67 22.79
N ASP A 9 -48.22 12.62 23.58
CA ASP A 9 -48.03 13.16 24.93
C ASP A 9 -48.99 12.69 26.03
N THR A 10 -48.41 12.20 27.14
CA THR A 10 -48.83 12.56 28.52
C THR A 10 -47.89 11.96 29.57
N ARG A 11 -47.28 12.83 30.40
CA ARG A 11 -46.97 12.60 31.82
C ARG A 11 -48.21 12.89 32.63
N PRO A 12 -48.37 12.52 33.93
CA PRO A 12 -47.65 13.16 35.05
C PRO A 12 -47.54 12.37 36.40
N HIS A 13 -46.80 13.03 37.31
CA HIS A 13 -46.91 13.22 38.78
C HIS A 13 -46.71 12.07 39.77
N SER A 14 -45.71 12.20 40.58
CA SER A 14 -45.57 12.69 41.98
C SER A 14 -46.40 11.95 43.05
N ASP A 15 -45.78 11.47 44.13
CA ASP A 15 -45.90 12.06 45.42
C ASP A 15 -45.05 11.40 46.53
N ARG A 16 -44.76 12.23 47.49
CA ARG A 16 -44.01 12.10 48.73
C ARG A 16 -44.66 11.17 49.77
N PHE A 17 -43.87 10.66 50.74
CA PHE A 17 -44.02 10.91 52.18
C PHE A 17 -42.98 10.17 53.03
N ARG A 18 -42.21 10.91 53.79
CA ARG A 18 -41.88 10.99 55.24
C ARG A 18 -41.80 9.73 56.09
N GLY A 19 -40.65 9.60 56.78
CA GLY A 19 -40.64 9.61 58.24
C GLY A 19 -39.84 8.56 58.95
N GLY A 20 -38.79 8.98 59.65
CA GLY A 20 -38.58 8.64 61.05
C GLY A 20 -37.68 7.47 61.45
N GLY A 21 -36.70 7.79 62.28
CA GLY A 21 -36.18 6.84 63.26
C GLY A 21 -34.66 6.67 63.31
N ARG A 22 -34.03 7.46 64.20
CA ARG A 22 -32.66 7.24 64.67
C ARG A 22 -32.59 6.02 65.56
N GLU A 23 -31.61 5.10 65.29
CA GLU A 23 -30.94 4.34 66.34
C GLU A 23 -29.47 4.09 65.96
N SER A 24 -28.59 4.54 66.81
CA SER A 24 -27.12 4.40 66.73
C SER A 24 -26.70 3.04 67.28
N ARG A 25 -25.99 2.24 66.53
CA ARG A 25 -25.18 1.13 67.02
C ARG A 25 -23.79 1.16 66.42
N PRO A 26 -22.70 0.83 67.19
CA PRO A 26 -21.32 1.00 66.76
C PRO A 26 -20.95 -0.10 65.77
N PHE A 27 -20.44 0.29 64.60
CA PHE A 27 -19.85 -0.64 63.66
C PHE A 27 -18.40 -0.92 64.00
N PHE A 28 -18.11 -2.16 64.38
CA PHE A 28 -16.77 -2.70 64.35
C PHE A 28 -16.29 -2.81 62.90
N ALA A 29 -15.27 -2.02 62.57
CA ALA A 29 -14.62 -2.11 61.25
C ALA A 29 -13.73 -3.37 61.20
N LEU A 30 -14.20 -4.36 60.50
CA LEU A 30 -13.35 -5.51 60.10
C LEU A 30 -12.62 -5.08 58.80
N LEU A 31 -11.32 -4.85 58.92
CA LEU A 31 -10.44 -4.55 57.77
C LEU A 31 -10.20 -5.89 57.04
N ALA A 32 -11.01 -6.18 56.06
CA ALA A 32 -10.75 -7.29 55.12
C ALA A 32 -9.65 -6.83 54.13
N ALA A 33 -8.43 -7.36 54.32
CA ALA A 33 -7.37 -7.23 53.32
C ALA A 33 -7.78 -7.98 52.07
N MET A 34 -8.26 -7.33 51.05
CA MET A 34 -8.41 -7.88 49.72
C MET A 34 -7.01 -8.16 49.14
N ILE A 35 -6.56 -9.39 49.20
CA ILE A 35 -5.44 -9.87 48.38
C ILE A 35 -5.96 -9.85 46.94
N VAL A 36 -5.62 -8.83 46.18
CA VAL A 36 -5.79 -8.80 44.73
C VAL A 36 -4.74 -9.81 44.19
N VAL A 37 -5.16 -11.03 44.01
CA VAL A 37 -4.42 -11.99 43.19
C VAL A 37 -4.58 -11.47 41.77
N GLY A 38 -3.60 -10.71 41.32
CA GLY A 38 -3.48 -10.34 39.92
C GLY A 38 -3.27 -11.61 39.11
N THR A 39 -4.34 -12.16 38.56
CA THR A 39 -4.23 -13.15 37.48
C THR A 39 -3.58 -12.42 36.29
N SER A 40 -2.25 -12.58 36.14
CA SER A 40 -1.58 -12.26 34.89
C SER A 40 -2.29 -13.08 33.81
N ILE A 41 -3.11 -12.43 33.00
CA ILE A 41 -3.60 -13.04 31.77
C ILE A 41 -2.35 -13.24 30.93
N ALA A 42 -1.87 -14.49 30.86
CA ALA A 42 -0.78 -14.84 29.96
C ALA A 42 -1.20 -14.40 28.56
N SER A 43 -0.53 -13.40 28.01
CA SER A 43 -0.80 -12.94 26.64
C SER A 43 -0.60 -14.12 25.71
N ALA A 44 -1.62 -14.46 24.94
CA ALA A 44 -1.50 -15.50 23.93
C ALA A 44 -0.44 -15.06 22.91
N ALA A 45 0.40 -15.99 22.48
CA ALA A 45 1.39 -15.71 21.44
C ALA A 45 0.71 -15.21 20.16
N SER A 46 1.25 -14.16 19.58
CA SER A 46 0.80 -13.62 18.28
C SER A 46 1.99 -13.32 17.38
N LEU A 47 1.77 -13.39 16.08
CA LEU A 47 2.73 -12.98 15.07
C LEU A 47 2.11 -11.81 14.28
N ASP A 48 2.71 -10.64 14.41
CA ASP A 48 2.21 -9.40 13.78
C ASP A 48 2.87 -9.16 12.42
N LEU A 49 4.13 -9.61 12.25
CA LEU A 49 4.91 -9.53 11.02
C LEU A 49 5.73 -10.82 10.83
N PRO A 50 5.94 -11.24 9.57
CA PRO A 50 5.40 -10.65 8.35
C PRO A 50 3.89 -10.91 8.24
N LEU A 51 3.20 -10.08 7.46
CA LEU A 51 1.81 -10.34 7.09
C LEU A 51 1.74 -11.48 6.05
N ASP A 52 0.65 -12.22 6.03
CA ASP A 52 0.42 -13.21 4.98
C ASP A 52 0.33 -12.52 3.60
N TRP A 53 0.89 -13.14 2.55
CA TRP A 53 1.08 -12.58 1.20
C TRP A 53 2.05 -11.39 1.13
N GLN A 54 2.76 -11.04 2.18
CA GLN A 54 3.72 -9.94 2.15
C GLN A 54 4.90 -10.25 1.23
N VAL A 55 5.21 -9.31 0.34
CA VAL A 55 6.44 -9.32 -0.45
C VAL A 55 7.42 -8.29 0.12
N THR A 56 8.61 -8.74 0.49
CA THR A 56 9.71 -7.87 0.91
C THR A 56 10.63 -7.61 -0.26
N GLN A 57 10.98 -6.33 -0.50
CA GLN A 57 11.87 -5.92 -1.59
C GLN A 57 13.24 -6.57 -1.45
N ARG A 58 13.67 -7.32 -2.46
CA ARG A 58 15.04 -7.89 -2.52
C ARG A 58 16.08 -6.80 -2.81
N ASN A 59 17.28 -7.00 -2.29
CA ASN A 59 18.45 -6.19 -2.67
C ASN A 59 19.10 -6.71 -3.98
N ALA A 60 20.16 -6.02 -4.45
CA ALA A 60 20.89 -6.41 -5.66
C ALA A 60 21.52 -7.80 -5.56
N ALA A 61 21.88 -8.26 -4.35
CA ALA A 61 22.47 -9.59 -4.13
C ALA A 61 21.40 -10.70 -4.05
N GLY A 62 20.13 -10.42 -4.35
CA GLY A 62 19.05 -11.41 -4.46
C GLY A 62 18.58 -11.96 -3.10
N TRP A 63 18.54 -11.15 -2.05
CA TRP A 63 17.98 -11.51 -0.76
C TRP A 63 17.34 -10.30 -0.04
N ALA A 64 16.58 -10.57 1.01
CA ALA A 64 16.08 -9.55 1.92
C ALA A 64 16.11 -10.03 3.37
N GLU A 65 16.16 -9.09 4.30
CA GLU A 65 15.86 -9.34 5.70
C GLU A 65 14.36 -9.16 5.94
N VAL A 66 13.68 -10.27 6.20
CA VAL A 66 12.24 -10.28 6.50
C VAL A 66 12.06 -10.03 7.98
N VAL A 67 11.34 -8.98 8.32
CA VAL A 67 11.04 -8.64 9.73
C VAL A 67 10.07 -9.64 10.32
N VAL A 68 10.41 -10.17 11.51
CA VAL A 68 9.57 -11.05 12.31
C VAL A 68 9.30 -10.35 13.64
N ALA A 69 8.04 -10.08 13.94
CA ALA A 69 7.64 -9.35 15.14
C ALA A 69 6.31 -9.89 15.69
N GLY A 70 6.11 -9.77 16.99
CA GLY A 70 4.88 -10.21 17.63
C GLY A 70 4.99 -10.24 19.16
N ILE A 71 4.13 -11.05 19.76
CA ILE A 71 4.10 -11.29 21.20
C ILE A 71 4.48 -12.76 21.44
N ALA A 72 5.52 -13.00 22.23
CA ALA A 72 5.95 -14.30 22.67
C ALA A 72 5.22 -14.72 23.99
N PRO A 73 5.07 -16.02 24.27
CA PRO A 73 4.58 -16.50 25.56
C PRO A 73 5.44 -15.98 26.72
N ALA A 74 4.85 -15.81 27.90
CA ALA A 74 5.51 -15.17 29.06
C ALA A 74 6.84 -15.81 29.46
N GLU A 75 6.98 -17.15 29.28
CA GLU A 75 8.19 -17.90 29.66
C GLU A 75 9.23 -17.99 28.53
N ALA A 76 8.94 -17.40 27.35
CA ALA A 76 9.85 -17.47 26.23
C ALA A 76 11.02 -16.50 26.40
N ALA A 77 12.23 -17.01 26.30
CA ALA A 77 13.46 -16.24 26.26
C ALA A 77 14.24 -16.43 24.94
N LEU A 78 13.68 -17.18 24.01
CA LEU A 78 14.26 -17.42 22.68
C LEU A 78 13.14 -17.52 21.66
N VAL A 79 13.24 -16.71 20.61
CA VAL A 79 12.39 -16.78 19.41
C VAL A 79 13.26 -17.15 18.22
N GLU A 80 12.87 -18.20 17.53
CA GLU A 80 13.56 -18.69 16.34
C GLU A 80 12.58 -18.77 15.17
N ALA A 81 13.07 -18.54 13.95
CA ALA A 81 12.29 -18.72 12.74
C ALA A 81 13.02 -19.56 11.71
N MET A 82 12.24 -20.24 10.89
CA MET A 82 12.70 -21.06 9.77
C MET A 82 11.74 -20.85 8.58
N ALA A 83 12.26 -20.79 7.38
CA ALA A 83 11.48 -20.63 6.16
C ALA A 83 11.62 -21.85 5.24
N GLU A 84 10.49 -22.40 4.81
CA GLU A 84 10.40 -23.50 3.85
C GLU A 84 9.74 -22.97 2.56
N PRO A 85 10.39 -23.10 1.38
CA PRO A 85 9.79 -22.67 0.13
C PRO A 85 8.62 -23.59 -0.25
N GLY A 86 7.52 -23.00 -0.71
CA GLY A 86 6.37 -23.73 -1.24
C GLY A 86 6.73 -24.52 -2.51
N THR A 87 5.97 -25.55 -2.78
CA THR A 87 6.15 -26.38 -3.99
C THR A 87 6.07 -25.53 -5.27
N GLY A 88 7.03 -25.71 -6.15
CA GLY A 88 7.07 -24.99 -7.44
C GLY A 88 7.56 -23.54 -7.36
N THR A 89 8.08 -23.11 -6.21
CA THR A 89 8.69 -21.79 -6.02
C THR A 89 10.22 -21.88 -6.05
N HIS A 90 10.88 -20.69 -6.19
CA HIS A 90 12.34 -20.60 -6.40
C HIS A 90 13.10 -20.22 -5.11
N GLY A 91 12.46 -20.32 -3.96
CA GLY A 91 13.06 -20.02 -2.67
C GLY A 91 14.08 -21.08 -2.20
N LYS A 92 14.84 -20.75 -1.15
CA LYS A 92 15.77 -21.67 -0.50
C LYS A 92 15.37 -21.86 0.97
N ALA A 93 15.18 -23.09 1.40
CA ALA A 93 14.91 -23.42 2.79
C ALA A 93 16.02 -22.89 3.71
N THR A 94 15.65 -22.45 4.89
CA THR A 94 16.59 -22.03 5.95
C THR A 94 16.59 -23.06 7.10
N LYS A 95 17.62 -22.99 7.92
CA LYS A 95 17.59 -23.64 9.24
C LYS A 95 16.92 -22.70 10.25
N TRP A 96 16.57 -23.22 11.42
CA TRP A 96 16.16 -22.41 12.56
C TRP A 96 17.22 -21.34 12.85
N THR A 97 16.81 -20.07 12.83
CA THR A 97 17.65 -18.91 13.03
C THR A 97 17.07 -18.08 14.17
N VAL A 98 17.93 -17.61 15.06
CA VAL A 98 17.52 -16.77 16.19
C VAL A 98 17.00 -15.43 15.68
N VAL A 99 15.78 -15.08 16.06
CA VAL A 99 15.11 -13.81 15.79
C VAL A 99 15.27 -12.85 16.96
N ALA A 100 15.08 -13.36 18.19
CA ALA A 100 15.22 -12.58 19.41
C ALA A 100 15.63 -13.47 20.59
N THR A 101 16.40 -12.90 21.51
CA THR A 101 16.79 -13.53 22.78
C THR A 101 16.25 -12.73 23.97
N GLY A 102 16.37 -13.25 25.20
CA GLY A 102 15.76 -12.70 26.40
C GLY A 102 15.79 -11.19 26.56
N SER A 103 16.96 -10.54 26.34
CA SER A 103 17.10 -9.09 26.43
C SER A 103 16.38 -8.30 25.32
N GLN A 104 15.99 -8.96 24.24
CA GLN A 104 15.27 -8.39 23.10
C GLN A 104 13.76 -8.65 23.15
N ILE A 105 13.31 -9.38 24.19
CA ILE A 105 11.89 -9.63 24.44
C ILE A 105 11.48 -8.77 25.63
N THR A 106 10.75 -7.70 25.38
CA THR A 106 10.30 -6.74 26.42
C THR A 106 8.78 -6.76 26.50
N ASP A 107 8.24 -7.04 27.68
CA ASP A 107 6.79 -7.17 27.89
C ASP A 107 6.13 -8.17 26.93
N GLY A 108 6.85 -9.28 26.65
CA GLY A 108 6.46 -10.28 25.67
C GLY A 108 6.67 -9.88 24.21
N LYS A 109 6.88 -8.60 23.90
CA LYS A 109 7.08 -8.11 22.52
C LYS A 109 8.49 -8.41 22.04
N PHE A 110 8.58 -8.89 20.83
CA PHE A 110 9.85 -9.12 20.13
C PHE A 110 9.84 -8.54 18.72
N ARG A 111 11.02 -8.22 18.23
CA ARG A 111 11.24 -7.81 16.84
C ARG A 111 12.67 -8.19 16.44
N GLY A 112 12.78 -8.88 15.30
CA GLY A 112 14.06 -9.24 14.69
C GLY A 112 13.90 -9.48 13.22
N GLY A 113 14.89 -10.10 12.57
CA GLY A 113 14.86 -10.37 11.14
C GLY A 113 15.38 -11.77 10.80
N VAL A 114 14.92 -12.27 9.67
CA VAL A 114 15.42 -13.49 9.04
C VAL A 114 15.86 -13.18 7.62
N LYS A 115 17.10 -13.52 7.29
CA LYS A 115 17.64 -13.36 5.93
C LYS A 115 17.10 -14.46 5.03
N LEU A 116 16.30 -14.11 4.01
CA LEU A 116 15.75 -15.01 3.03
C LEU A 116 16.27 -14.70 1.62
N ALA A 117 16.54 -15.75 0.83
CA ALA A 117 16.85 -15.59 -0.58
C ALA A 117 15.62 -15.10 -1.36
N ALA A 118 15.84 -14.41 -2.49
CA ALA A 118 14.77 -14.08 -3.39
C ALA A 118 14.03 -15.35 -3.86
N GLY A 119 12.72 -15.28 -3.88
CA GLY A 119 11.84 -16.40 -4.17
C GLY A 119 10.67 -16.43 -3.18
N GLY A 120 10.08 -17.54 -3.02
CA GLY A 120 8.89 -17.80 -2.22
C GLY A 120 7.79 -18.32 -3.12
N TRP A 121 6.58 -18.65 -2.64
CA TRP A 121 6.17 -18.28 -1.29
C TRP A 121 6.83 -19.17 -0.26
N TYR A 122 7.27 -18.59 0.85
CA TYR A 122 7.77 -19.35 1.97
C TYR A 122 6.67 -19.54 3.03
N ALA A 123 6.57 -20.75 3.59
CA ALA A 123 5.97 -20.94 4.91
C ALA A 123 7.02 -20.55 5.96
N LEU A 124 6.82 -19.40 6.62
CA LEU A 124 7.68 -18.93 7.70
C LEU A 124 7.14 -19.44 9.02
N LYS A 125 7.88 -20.39 9.61
CA LYS A 125 7.57 -20.98 10.91
C LYS A 125 8.34 -20.25 12.00
N VAL A 126 7.67 -19.90 13.08
CA VAL A 126 8.25 -19.26 14.28
C VAL A 126 7.98 -20.14 15.47
N ARG A 127 9.01 -20.41 16.30
CA ARG A 127 8.86 -21.14 17.54
C ARG A 127 9.40 -20.35 18.72
N TYR A 128 8.80 -20.58 19.87
CA TYR A 128 9.13 -19.94 21.15
C TYR A 128 9.69 -20.98 22.10
N ARG A 129 10.83 -20.69 22.77
CA ARG A 129 11.52 -21.59 23.68
C ARG A 129 11.98 -20.85 24.94
N LYS A 130 12.18 -21.55 26.05
CA LYS A 130 12.75 -20.98 27.28
C LYS A 130 14.22 -20.62 27.12
N SER A 131 14.99 -21.47 26.41
CA SER A 131 16.41 -21.25 26.14
C SER A 131 16.88 -22.08 24.96
N ALA A 132 18.11 -21.86 24.50
CA ALA A 132 18.73 -22.69 23.46
C ALA A 132 19.01 -24.13 23.94
N ALA A 133 19.24 -24.33 25.25
CA ALA A 133 19.48 -25.66 25.84
C ALA A 133 18.20 -26.46 26.08
N ASP A 134 17.06 -25.81 26.24
CA ASP A 134 15.76 -26.45 26.42
C ASP A 134 15.16 -26.85 25.08
N ALA A 135 14.95 -28.15 24.85
CA ALA A 135 14.34 -28.63 23.61
C ALA A 135 12.82 -28.39 23.55
N ALA A 136 12.16 -28.09 24.67
CA ALA A 136 10.72 -27.88 24.73
C ALA A 136 10.31 -26.59 23.98
N VAL A 137 9.27 -26.71 23.13
CA VAL A 137 8.66 -25.62 22.41
C VAL A 137 7.43 -25.14 23.20
N LEU A 138 7.41 -23.88 23.56
CA LEU A 138 6.31 -23.23 24.29
C LEU A 138 5.13 -22.87 23.40
N GLY A 139 5.37 -22.76 22.10
CA GLY A 139 4.36 -22.43 21.09
C GLY A 139 5.00 -22.23 19.71
N GLU A 140 4.17 -22.29 18.70
CA GLU A 140 4.55 -22.09 17.30
C GLU A 140 3.53 -21.18 16.60
N ALA A 141 3.99 -20.48 15.57
CA ALA A 141 3.16 -19.71 14.64
C ALA A 141 3.71 -19.87 13.22
N THR A 142 2.84 -19.80 12.23
CA THR A 142 3.23 -19.89 10.81
C THR A 142 2.55 -18.80 10.00
N VAL A 143 3.29 -18.22 9.07
CA VAL A 143 2.76 -17.40 7.98
C VAL A 143 3.03 -18.14 6.68
N GLU A 144 1.98 -18.45 5.92
CA GLU A 144 2.07 -19.40 4.80
C GLU A 144 2.65 -18.78 3.54
N HIS A 145 2.46 -17.48 3.32
CA HIS A 145 2.86 -16.83 2.08
C HIS A 145 3.77 -15.63 2.36
N VAL A 146 5.06 -15.88 2.52
CA VAL A 146 6.08 -14.82 2.66
C VAL A 146 6.95 -14.79 1.41
N GLY A 147 7.01 -13.64 0.74
CA GLY A 147 7.76 -13.46 -0.49
C GLY A 147 8.98 -12.56 -0.33
N VAL A 148 10.05 -12.85 -1.08
CA VAL A 148 11.20 -11.96 -1.27
C VAL A 148 11.37 -11.73 -2.76
N GLY A 149 11.13 -10.50 -3.23
CA GLY A 149 11.09 -10.22 -4.66
C GLY A 149 11.10 -8.74 -4.99
N GLU A 150 10.28 -8.35 -5.96
CA GLU A 150 10.17 -6.95 -6.39
C GLU A 150 8.88 -6.33 -5.88
N VAL A 151 8.94 -5.10 -5.40
CA VAL A 151 7.76 -4.33 -4.96
C VAL A 151 7.66 -3.05 -5.77
N PHE A 152 6.49 -2.77 -6.34
CA PHE A 152 6.22 -1.56 -7.13
C PHE A 152 5.06 -0.78 -6.56
N VAL A 153 5.21 0.54 -6.53
CA VAL A 153 4.12 1.46 -6.18
C VAL A 153 3.53 2.00 -7.48
N VAL A 154 2.24 1.80 -7.72
CA VAL A 154 1.56 2.22 -8.94
C VAL A 154 0.63 3.39 -8.62
N ALA A 155 0.88 4.56 -9.22
CA ALA A 155 0.16 5.78 -8.94
C ALA A 155 -0.21 6.55 -10.22
N GLY A 156 -1.12 7.50 -10.10
CA GLY A 156 -1.65 8.28 -11.21
C GLY A 156 -3.17 8.31 -11.22
N GLN A 157 -3.77 8.36 -12.44
CA GLN A 157 -5.23 8.47 -12.55
C GLN A 157 -5.91 7.14 -12.95
N SER A 158 -7.09 7.20 -13.59
CA SER A 158 -7.96 6.03 -13.80
C SER A 158 -7.27 4.85 -14.49
N ASN A 159 -6.43 5.07 -15.50
CA ASN A 159 -5.70 4.00 -16.19
C ASN A 159 -4.54 3.40 -15.38
N SER A 160 -4.18 3.99 -14.23
CA SER A 160 -3.28 3.39 -13.23
C SER A 160 -4.04 2.66 -12.11
N SER A 161 -5.37 2.60 -12.19
CA SER A 161 -6.24 2.04 -11.16
C SER A 161 -7.27 1.07 -11.76
N ASN A 162 -8.40 0.85 -11.09
CA ASN A 162 -9.36 -0.19 -11.46
C ASN A 162 -10.49 0.31 -12.37
N HIS A 163 -10.16 0.88 -13.52
CA HIS A 163 -11.15 1.45 -14.46
C HIS A 163 -11.16 0.78 -15.84
N GLY A 164 -10.28 -0.19 -16.10
CA GLY A 164 -10.29 -0.94 -17.37
C GLY A 164 -11.51 -1.87 -17.48
N ALA A 165 -11.91 -2.19 -18.68
CA ALA A 165 -13.17 -2.86 -18.97
C ALA A 165 -13.30 -4.29 -18.42
N GLU A 166 -12.18 -5.00 -18.22
CA GLU A 166 -12.15 -6.42 -17.85
C GLU A 166 -11.21 -6.65 -16.66
N LYS A 167 -11.71 -7.30 -15.61
CA LYS A 167 -10.90 -7.67 -14.45
C LYS A 167 -9.84 -8.70 -14.84
N GLN A 168 -8.59 -8.40 -14.51
CA GLN A 168 -7.46 -9.29 -14.67
C GLN A 168 -7.19 -10.08 -13.39
N LYS A 169 -6.61 -11.26 -13.53
CA LYS A 169 -6.16 -12.10 -12.41
C LYS A 169 -4.71 -12.47 -12.62
N THR A 170 -3.95 -12.67 -11.54
CA THR A 170 -2.63 -13.26 -11.65
C THR A 170 -2.72 -14.68 -12.16
N THR A 171 -1.86 -15.03 -13.10
CA THR A 171 -1.76 -16.37 -13.72
C THR A 171 -0.61 -17.17 -13.12
N THR A 172 0.40 -16.51 -12.58
CA THR A 172 1.56 -17.14 -11.96
C THR A 172 1.31 -17.51 -10.48
N GLY A 173 0.31 -16.90 -9.85
CA GLY A 173 0.12 -17.00 -8.40
C GLY A 173 1.24 -16.35 -7.56
N MET A 174 2.18 -15.66 -8.23
CA MET A 174 3.35 -15.04 -7.60
C MET A 174 3.20 -13.52 -7.39
N VAL A 175 1.98 -12.99 -7.49
CA VAL A 175 1.71 -11.55 -7.38
C VAL A 175 0.79 -11.26 -6.22
N ALA A 176 1.22 -10.39 -5.32
CA ALA A 176 0.41 -9.90 -4.21
C ALA A 176 0.22 -8.38 -4.27
N ALA A 177 -0.86 -7.87 -3.68
CA ALA A 177 -1.18 -6.46 -3.61
C ALA A 177 -1.40 -6.02 -2.17
N PHE A 178 -0.95 -4.80 -1.84
CA PHE A 178 -1.02 -4.18 -0.52
C PHE A 178 -1.96 -2.98 -0.53
N ASP A 179 -2.91 -2.93 0.41
CA ASP A 179 -3.90 -1.85 0.53
C ASP A 179 -3.52 -0.76 1.56
N GLY A 180 -2.37 -0.89 2.19
CA GLY A 180 -1.92 -0.07 3.32
C GLY A 180 -2.15 -0.73 4.69
N LYS A 181 -2.80 -1.90 4.74
CA LYS A 181 -3.07 -2.64 5.98
C LYS A 181 -2.78 -4.13 5.84
N LYS A 182 -3.16 -4.73 4.74
CA LYS A 182 -3.00 -6.17 4.46
C LYS A 182 -2.53 -6.41 3.04
N TRP A 183 -1.90 -7.56 2.86
CA TRP A 183 -1.55 -8.11 1.56
C TRP A 183 -2.58 -9.16 1.15
N GLN A 184 -2.76 -9.36 -0.14
CA GLN A 184 -3.61 -10.39 -0.73
C GLN A 184 -3.15 -10.70 -2.14
N LEU A 185 -3.59 -11.81 -2.76
CA LEU A 185 -3.34 -12.06 -4.19
C LEU A 185 -3.83 -10.86 -5.02
N ALA A 186 -3.01 -10.44 -5.99
CA ALA A 186 -3.25 -9.27 -6.82
C ALA A 186 -4.26 -9.54 -7.95
N ASN A 187 -5.46 -10.01 -7.60
CA ASN A 187 -6.58 -10.09 -8.52
C ASN A 187 -7.39 -8.79 -8.49
N ASP A 188 -7.87 -8.33 -9.64
CA ASP A 188 -8.67 -7.13 -9.74
C ASP A 188 -10.04 -7.25 -9.02
N PRO A 189 -10.53 -6.17 -8.40
CA PRO A 189 -9.92 -4.84 -8.36
C PRO A 189 -8.74 -4.77 -7.39
N GLN A 190 -7.67 -4.07 -7.77
CA GLN A 190 -6.50 -3.88 -6.91
C GLN A 190 -6.90 -3.10 -5.65
N PRO A 191 -6.54 -3.60 -4.46
CA PRO A 191 -6.88 -2.93 -3.21
C PRO A 191 -6.15 -1.61 -3.09
N GLY A 192 -6.82 -0.59 -2.57
CA GLY A 192 -6.21 0.71 -2.31
C GLY A 192 -6.24 1.70 -3.47
N ALA A 193 -6.54 1.28 -4.69
CA ALA A 193 -6.77 2.18 -5.84
C ALA A 193 -8.26 2.41 -6.07
N SER A 194 -8.61 3.51 -6.76
CA SER A 194 -9.99 3.83 -7.12
C SER A 194 -10.54 2.91 -8.20
N GLY A 195 -11.87 2.86 -8.32
CA GLY A 195 -12.54 2.00 -9.29
C GLY A 195 -12.79 0.58 -8.77
N ARG A 196 -13.54 -0.23 -9.55
CA ARG A 196 -13.95 -1.58 -9.16
C ARG A 196 -13.85 -2.59 -10.31
N GLN A 197 -13.19 -2.21 -11.38
CA GLN A 197 -13.04 -3.00 -12.61
C GLN A 197 -11.60 -3.53 -12.74
N GLY A 198 -11.08 -3.58 -13.98
CA GLY A 198 -9.77 -4.12 -14.32
C GLY A 198 -8.62 -3.14 -14.25
N SER A 199 -7.41 -3.68 -14.16
CA SER A 199 -6.15 -2.93 -14.18
C SER A 199 -5.08 -3.65 -14.98
N PHE A 200 -4.02 -2.94 -15.40
CA PHE A 200 -2.86 -3.54 -16.04
C PHE A 200 -1.90 -4.22 -15.05
N GLN A 201 -2.14 -4.09 -13.77
CA GLN A 201 -1.20 -4.45 -12.71
C GLN A 201 -0.97 -5.97 -12.61
N PRO A 202 -2.00 -6.84 -12.65
CA PRO A 202 -1.76 -8.29 -12.65
C PRO A 202 -0.93 -8.77 -13.86
N PRO A 203 -1.25 -8.45 -15.13
CA PRO A 203 -0.42 -8.87 -16.25
C PRO A 203 0.99 -8.27 -16.25
N PHE A 204 1.17 -7.04 -15.80
CA PHE A 204 2.49 -6.44 -15.59
C PHE A 204 3.32 -7.26 -14.60
N ALA A 205 2.76 -7.51 -13.44
CA ALA A 205 3.48 -8.16 -12.36
C ALA A 205 3.73 -9.65 -12.64
N ASP A 206 2.81 -10.33 -13.31
CA ASP A 206 3.02 -11.70 -13.79
C ASP A 206 4.20 -11.80 -14.77
N ALA A 207 4.33 -10.85 -15.69
CA ALA A 207 5.45 -10.82 -16.63
C ALA A 207 6.80 -10.61 -15.89
N ILE A 208 6.85 -9.75 -14.89
CA ILE A 208 8.04 -9.55 -14.04
C ILE A 208 8.32 -10.81 -13.20
N ALA A 209 7.30 -11.37 -12.55
CA ALA A 209 7.43 -12.59 -11.75
C ALA A 209 7.94 -13.77 -12.59
N GLY A 210 7.38 -13.97 -13.78
CA GLY A 210 7.82 -15.02 -14.70
C GLY A 210 9.24 -14.85 -15.20
N LYS A 211 9.64 -13.60 -15.51
CA LYS A 211 11.01 -13.31 -16.01
C LYS A 211 12.08 -13.47 -14.94
N PHE A 212 11.86 -12.96 -13.76
CA PHE A 212 12.86 -12.94 -12.68
C PHE A 212 12.70 -14.08 -11.67
N GLN A 213 11.65 -14.89 -11.80
CA GLN A 213 11.36 -16.04 -10.93
C GLN A 213 11.26 -15.66 -9.45
N VAL A 214 10.63 -14.52 -9.16
CA VAL A 214 10.44 -13.98 -7.81
C VAL A 214 9.02 -13.48 -7.60
N PRO A 215 8.50 -13.45 -6.37
CA PRO A 215 7.24 -12.78 -6.07
C PRO A 215 7.28 -11.30 -6.44
N VAL A 216 6.12 -10.76 -6.83
CA VAL A 216 5.96 -9.33 -7.10
C VAL A 216 4.88 -8.76 -6.21
N GLY A 217 5.21 -7.70 -5.48
CA GLY A 217 4.28 -6.91 -4.68
C GLY A 217 3.84 -5.65 -5.41
N ILE A 218 2.54 -5.38 -5.38
CA ILE A 218 1.93 -4.16 -5.94
C ILE A 218 1.32 -3.34 -4.82
N VAL A 219 1.64 -2.04 -4.81
CA VAL A 219 1.01 -1.04 -3.93
C VAL A 219 0.24 -0.07 -4.80
N ALA A 220 -1.05 -0.34 -4.98
CA ALA A 220 -1.91 0.42 -5.87
C ALA A 220 -2.42 1.69 -5.20
N CYS A 221 -2.09 2.86 -5.76
CA CYS A 221 -2.44 4.18 -5.24
C CYS A 221 -3.28 5.04 -6.21
N GLY A 222 -3.53 4.59 -7.43
CA GLY A 222 -4.19 5.39 -8.46
C GLY A 222 -5.58 5.92 -8.08
N ILE A 223 -5.86 7.18 -8.44
CA ILE A 223 -7.13 7.87 -8.15
C ILE A 223 -7.70 8.42 -9.46
N GLY A 224 -8.90 7.95 -9.83
CA GLY A 224 -9.56 8.33 -11.09
C GLY A 224 -9.75 9.83 -11.27
N SER A 225 -9.56 10.30 -12.51
CA SER A 225 -9.78 11.68 -12.96
C SER A 225 -8.90 12.76 -12.30
N THR A 226 -7.89 12.39 -11.53
CA THR A 226 -7.01 13.38 -10.87
C THR A 226 -6.01 14.01 -11.81
N SER A 227 -5.80 15.31 -11.65
CA SER A 227 -4.71 16.11 -12.21
C SER A 227 -3.43 15.91 -11.39
N VAL A 228 -2.26 16.07 -11.98
CA VAL A 228 -0.98 16.09 -11.26
C VAL A 228 -0.97 17.09 -10.10
N ARG A 229 -1.70 18.22 -10.24
CA ARG A 229 -1.84 19.25 -9.20
C ARG A 229 -2.45 18.73 -7.91
N GLU A 230 -3.36 17.76 -7.99
CA GLU A 230 -4.04 17.17 -6.84
C GLU A 230 -3.14 16.20 -6.03
N TRP A 231 -2.00 15.80 -6.61
CA TRP A 231 -1.01 14.93 -5.98
C TRP A 231 0.10 15.70 -5.24
N LEU A 232 0.05 17.04 -5.25
CA LEU A 232 1.03 17.86 -4.55
C LEU A 232 0.82 17.81 -3.03
N PRO A 233 1.84 18.15 -2.23
CA PRO A 233 1.68 18.28 -0.79
C PRO A 233 0.63 19.33 -0.42
N LYS A 234 0.03 19.16 0.75
CA LYS A 234 -0.92 20.13 1.32
C LYS A 234 -0.33 21.55 1.32
N GLY A 235 -1.13 22.51 0.90
CA GLY A 235 -0.74 23.91 0.85
C GLY A 235 -0.04 24.33 -0.45
N ALA A 236 0.27 23.40 -1.37
CA ALA A 236 0.77 23.78 -2.70
C ALA A 236 -0.29 24.52 -3.50
N THR A 237 0.05 25.68 -4.06
CA THR A 237 -0.87 26.53 -4.82
C THR A 237 -0.59 26.51 -6.31
N PHE A 238 -1.64 26.78 -7.09
CA PHE A 238 -1.59 26.89 -8.56
C PHE A 238 -2.73 27.78 -9.07
N PRO A 239 -2.52 28.46 -10.22
CA PRO A 239 -3.47 29.47 -10.69
C PRO A 239 -4.72 28.90 -11.35
N GLN A 240 -4.65 27.68 -11.91
CA GLN A 240 -5.70 27.09 -12.73
C GLN A 240 -6.37 25.90 -12.02
N PRO A 241 -7.71 25.75 -12.09
CA PRO A 241 -8.40 24.63 -11.49
C PRO A 241 -8.00 23.31 -12.18
N PRO A 242 -7.92 22.19 -11.44
CA PRO A 242 -7.82 20.86 -12.03
C PRO A 242 -9.17 20.45 -12.65
N THR A 243 -9.16 19.33 -13.39
CA THR A 243 -10.37 18.78 -14.00
C THR A 243 -11.42 18.39 -12.96
N VAL A 244 -10.98 17.82 -11.84
CA VAL A 244 -11.80 17.50 -10.68
C VAL A 244 -11.30 18.34 -9.50
N GLU A 245 -12.22 18.92 -8.73
CA GLU A 245 -11.88 19.85 -7.65
C GLU A 245 -11.99 19.20 -6.26
N HIS A 246 -12.04 17.86 -6.21
CA HIS A 246 -12.28 17.14 -4.95
C HIS A 246 -11.13 17.33 -3.94
N ASN A 247 -9.87 17.24 -4.41
CA ASN A 247 -8.68 17.29 -3.57
C ASN A 247 -8.05 18.70 -3.49
N VAL A 248 -8.78 19.72 -3.91
CA VAL A 248 -8.32 21.11 -3.90
C VAL A 248 -9.37 22.04 -3.32
N ARG A 249 -8.96 23.27 -2.99
CA ARG A 249 -9.87 24.36 -2.61
C ARG A 249 -9.48 25.65 -3.28
N LYS A 250 -10.46 26.49 -3.64
CA LYS A 250 -10.23 27.83 -4.15
C LYS A 250 -9.95 28.77 -3.00
N LEU A 251 -8.90 29.57 -3.12
CA LEU A 251 -8.51 30.58 -2.16
C LEU A 251 -9.19 31.95 -2.47
N ALA A 252 -9.23 32.86 -1.49
CA ALA A 252 -9.72 34.21 -1.68
C ALA A 252 -8.89 35.01 -2.70
N SER A 253 -7.62 34.68 -2.91
CA SER A 253 -6.75 35.22 -3.97
C SER A 253 -7.19 34.85 -5.39
N GLY A 254 -8.07 33.86 -5.54
CA GLY A 254 -8.46 33.28 -6.82
C GLY A 254 -7.62 32.06 -7.24
N GLU A 255 -6.50 31.80 -6.59
CA GLU A 255 -5.69 30.60 -6.77
C GLU A 255 -6.35 29.35 -6.16
N TRP A 256 -5.83 28.20 -6.52
CA TRP A 256 -6.24 26.91 -6.00
C TRP A 256 -5.14 26.35 -5.10
N GLU A 257 -5.51 25.66 -4.04
CA GLU A 257 -4.62 25.03 -3.08
C GLU A 257 -4.91 23.54 -2.99
N CYS A 258 -3.88 22.72 -3.02
CA CYS A 258 -3.97 21.27 -2.79
C CYS A 258 -4.29 20.97 -1.33
N LYS A 259 -5.26 20.09 -1.07
CA LYS A 259 -5.59 19.58 0.28
C LYS A 259 -4.58 18.55 0.79
N GLY A 260 -3.81 17.91 -0.11
CA GLY A 260 -2.73 16.98 0.20
C GLY A 260 -3.13 15.53 0.40
N GLU A 261 -4.41 15.18 0.39
CA GLU A 261 -4.90 13.82 0.70
C GLU A 261 -4.28 12.73 -0.21
N PRO A 262 -4.18 12.88 -1.54
CA PRO A 262 -3.50 11.91 -2.40
C PRO A 262 -2.00 11.77 -2.09
N PHE A 263 -1.30 12.88 -1.84
CA PHE A 263 0.11 12.87 -1.47
C PHE A 263 0.38 12.14 -0.14
N GLU A 264 -0.42 12.47 0.88
CA GLU A 264 -0.32 11.87 2.21
C GLU A 264 -0.58 10.36 2.17
N MET A 265 -1.64 9.93 1.47
CA MET A 265 -1.96 8.51 1.28
C MET A 265 -0.82 7.78 0.55
N PHE A 266 -0.32 8.34 -0.55
CA PHE A 266 0.74 7.78 -1.37
C PHE A 266 2.04 7.62 -0.59
N THR A 267 2.50 8.67 0.09
CA THR A 267 3.75 8.64 0.86
C THR A 267 3.63 7.78 2.12
N ALA A 268 2.46 7.75 2.78
CA ALA A 268 2.22 6.87 3.91
C ALA A 268 2.35 5.39 3.54
N ARG A 269 1.81 4.97 2.38
CA ARG A 269 1.96 3.59 1.89
C ARG A 269 3.40 3.24 1.56
N MET A 270 4.15 4.16 0.95
CA MET A 270 5.59 3.96 0.70
C MET A 270 6.38 3.79 2.00
N LYS A 271 6.10 4.60 3.03
CA LYS A 271 6.75 4.49 4.34
C LYS A 271 6.46 3.17 5.07
N GLN A 272 5.25 2.63 4.91
CA GLN A 272 4.87 1.35 5.50
C GLN A 272 5.68 0.16 4.96
N LEU A 273 6.25 0.28 3.76
CA LEU A 273 7.13 -0.74 3.18
C LEU A 273 8.54 -0.74 3.82
N GLY A 274 8.86 0.27 4.61
CA GLY A 274 10.17 0.45 5.23
C GLY A 274 11.20 1.13 4.31
N PRO A 275 12.41 1.35 4.81
CA PRO A 275 13.48 2.01 4.04
C PRO A 275 13.84 1.20 2.79
N LYS A 276 13.76 1.84 1.60
CA LYS A 276 13.98 1.19 0.31
C LYS A 276 13.12 -0.06 0.09
N GLY A 277 11.95 -0.12 0.72
CA GLY A 277 11.05 -1.27 0.74
C GLY A 277 10.27 -1.51 -0.56
N PHE A 278 10.56 -0.76 -1.61
CA PHE A 278 10.04 -0.97 -2.97
C PHE A 278 11.11 -0.63 -4.02
N ARG A 279 10.92 -1.12 -5.25
CA ARG A 279 11.87 -0.97 -6.34
C ARG A 279 11.73 0.36 -7.07
N ALA A 280 10.50 0.72 -7.43
CA ALA A 280 10.21 1.94 -8.17
C ALA A 280 8.73 2.34 -8.04
N VAL A 281 8.47 3.61 -8.37
CA VAL A 281 7.12 4.13 -8.63
C VAL A 281 6.83 4.04 -10.13
N LEU A 282 5.65 3.54 -10.49
CA LEU A 282 5.11 3.53 -11.85
C LEU A 282 4.02 4.59 -11.94
N TRP A 283 4.31 5.70 -12.62
CA TRP A 283 3.40 6.83 -12.76
C TRP A 283 2.69 6.82 -14.10
N HIS A 284 1.35 6.75 -14.05
CA HIS A 284 0.49 6.78 -15.23
C HIS A 284 -0.61 7.83 -15.07
N GLN A 285 -0.35 9.05 -15.53
CA GLN A 285 -1.28 10.19 -15.42
C GLN A 285 -0.92 11.25 -16.47
N GLY A 286 -1.88 11.98 -16.97
CA GLY A 286 -1.72 13.06 -17.93
C GLY A 286 -3.02 13.44 -18.65
N GLU A 287 -3.95 12.48 -18.80
CA GLU A 287 -5.20 12.69 -19.53
C GLU A 287 -6.04 13.82 -18.91
N SER A 288 -6.06 13.93 -17.58
CA SER A 288 -6.83 14.98 -16.87
C SER A 288 -6.15 16.36 -16.91
N ASP A 289 -4.93 16.46 -17.44
CA ASP A 289 -4.18 17.72 -17.59
C ASP A 289 -3.97 18.13 -19.05
N ALA A 290 -4.05 17.16 -19.96
CA ALA A 290 -4.01 17.40 -21.39
C ALA A 290 -5.34 18.05 -21.87
N GLU A 291 -5.42 18.43 -23.10
CA GLU A 291 -6.56 19.10 -23.79
C GLU A 291 -7.96 18.85 -23.21
N GLN A 292 -8.28 19.52 -22.10
CA GLN A 292 -9.62 19.46 -21.52
C GLN A 292 -10.61 20.33 -22.31
N PRO A 293 -11.91 19.98 -22.30
CA PRO A 293 -12.96 20.82 -22.92
C PRO A 293 -12.93 22.26 -22.40
N ASP A 294 -12.74 22.45 -21.10
CA ASP A 294 -12.42 23.76 -20.51
C ASP A 294 -10.90 23.95 -20.53
N ARG A 295 -10.41 24.74 -21.47
CA ARG A 295 -8.98 25.03 -21.66
C ARG A 295 -8.29 25.61 -20.41
N LYS A 296 -9.04 26.23 -19.50
CA LYS A 296 -8.50 26.73 -18.22
C LYS A 296 -8.08 25.59 -17.30
N ARG A 297 -8.54 24.38 -17.55
CA ARG A 297 -8.21 23.17 -16.77
C ARG A 297 -7.02 22.40 -17.35
N SER A 298 -6.64 22.70 -18.59
CA SER A 298 -5.49 22.10 -19.26
C SER A 298 -4.18 22.72 -18.76
N LEU A 299 -3.13 21.93 -18.76
CA LEU A 299 -1.75 22.36 -18.53
C LEU A 299 -0.98 22.39 -19.85
N THR A 300 0.00 23.27 -19.95
CA THR A 300 1.09 23.13 -20.92
C THR A 300 2.03 22.01 -20.49
N GLY A 301 2.78 21.42 -21.42
CA GLY A 301 3.78 20.41 -21.09
C GLY A 301 4.82 20.89 -20.09
N ALA A 302 5.23 22.17 -20.19
CA ALA A 302 6.14 22.79 -19.24
C ALA A 302 5.56 22.88 -17.82
N ALA A 303 4.30 23.29 -17.68
CA ALA A 303 3.62 23.36 -16.38
C ALA A 303 3.40 21.96 -15.78
N TYR A 304 2.98 20.99 -16.60
CA TYR A 304 2.84 19.61 -16.16
C TYR A 304 4.17 19.05 -15.63
N ARG A 305 5.26 19.22 -16.41
CA ARG A 305 6.60 18.83 -15.99
C ARG A 305 6.97 19.42 -14.64
N GLN A 306 6.75 20.71 -14.44
CA GLN A 306 7.08 21.41 -13.20
C GLN A 306 6.34 20.81 -11.99
N TYR A 307 5.05 20.51 -12.12
CA TYR A 307 4.27 19.90 -11.03
C TYR A 307 4.68 18.45 -10.76
N LEU A 308 4.94 17.66 -11.80
CA LEU A 308 5.38 16.28 -11.63
C LEU A 308 6.81 16.21 -11.06
N GLU A 309 7.71 17.08 -11.48
CA GLU A 309 9.02 17.23 -10.87
C GLU A 309 8.92 17.53 -9.36
N LYS A 310 8.03 18.47 -9.00
CA LYS A 310 7.78 18.79 -7.60
C LYS A 310 7.25 17.58 -6.82
N LEU A 311 6.29 16.87 -7.35
CA LEU A 311 5.74 15.65 -6.74
C LEU A 311 6.83 14.59 -6.51
N ILE A 312 7.67 14.34 -7.50
CA ILE A 312 8.79 13.38 -7.41
C ILE A 312 9.75 13.80 -6.30
N LYS A 313 10.22 15.05 -6.30
CA LYS A 313 11.16 15.57 -5.30
C LYS A 313 10.59 15.57 -3.88
N ASP A 314 9.36 16.04 -3.73
CA ASP A 314 8.70 16.09 -2.43
C ASP A 314 8.43 14.68 -1.86
N SER A 315 8.04 13.74 -2.71
CA SER A 315 7.84 12.36 -2.28
C SER A 315 9.14 11.68 -1.86
N ARG A 316 10.24 11.88 -2.60
CA ARG A 316 11.58 11.40 -2.23
C ARG A 316 12.05 11.97 -0.89
N LYS A 317 11.85 13.28 -0.68
CA LYS A 317 12.13 13.94 0.59
C LYS A 317 11.31 13.32 1.73
N GLU A 318 10.02 13.07 1.50
CA GLU A 318 9.11 12.55 2.52
C GLU A 318 9.43 11.12 2.93
N ILE A 319 9.92 10.28 2.02
CA ILE A 319 10.33 8.89 2.31
C ILE A 319 11.82 8.75 2.65
N GLY A 320 12.61 9.80 2.51
CA GLY A 320 14.03 9.84 2.91
C GLY A 320 14.99 9.11 1.98
N TRP A 321 14.63 8.84 0.70
CA TRP A 321 15.55 8.27 -0.29
C TRP A 321 15.12 8.56 -1.73
N GLU A 322 16.10 8.48 -2.67
CA GLU A 322 15.90 8.75 -4.09
C GLU A 322 15.26 7.57 -4.83
N ALA A 323 13.96 7.35 -4.56
CA ALA A 323 13.21 6.29 -5.21
C ALA A 323 13.20 6.48 -6.73
N PRO A 324 13.48 5.43 -7.54
CA PRO A 324 13.29 5.48 -8.98
C PRO A 324 11.82 5.68 -9.36
N TRP A 325 11.57 6.52 -10.35
CA TRP A 325 10.25 6.74 -10.92
C TRP A 325 10.26 6.42 -12.41
N PHE A 326 9.30 5.65 -12.86
CA PHE A 326 8.98 5.50 -14.27
C PHE A 326 7.77 6.39 -14.59
N VAL A 327 7.88 7.20 -15.62
CA VAL A 327 6.81 8.07 -16.09
C VAL A 327 6.37 7.62 -17.47
N ALA A 328 5.09 7.23 -17.63
CA ALA A 328 4.53 6.86 -18.91
C ALA A 328 4.21 8.11 -19.76
N LEU A 329 4.19 7.95 -21.08
CA LEU A 329 3.58 8.94 -21.98
C LEU A 329 2.07 8.72 -21.98
N VAL A 330 1.35 9.69 -21.41
CA VAL A 330 -0.09 9.62 -21.16
C VAL A 330 -0.71 10.99 -21.35
N THR A 331 -1.46 11.15 -22.42
CA THR A 331 -2.12 12.44 -22.73
C THR A 331 -3.49 12.27 -23.38
N SER A 332 -3.78 11.08 -23.90
CA SER A 332 -4.94 10.86 -24.76
C SER A 332 -6.13 10.25 -24.01
N HIS A 333 -7.31 10.73 -24.34
CA HIS A 333 -8.59 10.12 -24.00
C HIS A 333 -9.03 9.05 -25.04
N GLY A 334 -8.09 8.36 -25.69
CA GLY A 334 -8.33 7.36 -26.73
C GLY A 334 -8.12 7.88 -28.18
N GLY A 335 -7.81 9.16 -28.32
CA GLY A 335 -7.45 9.82 -29.60
C GLY A 335 -5.94 9.92 -29.83
N ASN A 336 -5.53 10.99 -30.50
CA ASN A 336 -4.11 11.33 -30.68
C ASN A 336 -3.52 11.87 -29.38
N GLY A 337 -2.24 11.61 -29.15
CA GLY A 337 -1.52 12.21 -28.02
C GLY A 337 -1.36 13.73 -28.22
N VAL A 338 -1.20 14.46 -27.12
CA VAL A 338 -0.95 15.89 -27.08
C VAL A 338 0.56 16.13 -27.00
N GLU A 339 1.16 16.54 -28.13
CA GLU A 339 2.62 16.55 -28.29
C GLU A 339 3.33 17.46 -27.27
N ASP A 340 2.79 18.64 -26.95
CA ASP A 340 3.36 19.53 -25.94
C ASP A 340 3.42 18.85 -24.56
N MET A 341 2.35 18.14 -24.16
CA MET A 341 2.32 17.40 -22.90
C MET A 341 3.30 16.22 -22.91
N ARG A 342 3.36 15.48 -24.04
CA ARG A 342 4.32 14.38 -24.23
C ARG A 342 5.75 14.87 -24.12
N ALA A 343 6.07 16.01 -24.70
CA ALA A 343 7.39 16.65 -24.58
C ALA A 343 7.73 16.99 -23.11
N GLY A 344 6.76 17.50 -22.35
CA GLY A 344 6.92 17.73 -20.92
C GLY A 344 7.19 16.45 -20.12
N GLN A 345 6.51 15.34 -20.42
CA GLN A 345 6.75 14.04 -19.81
C GLN A 345 8.13 13.48 -20.18
N LYS A 346 8.51 13.52 -21.46
CA LYS A 346 9.82 13.05 -21.95
C LYS A 346 10.99 13.82 -21.33
N SER A 347 10.87 15.12 -21.15
CA SER A 347 11.94 15.92 -20.57
C SER A 347 12.37 15.48 -19.16
N LEU A 348 11.49 14.80 -18.42
CA LEU A 348 11.84 14.18 -17.13
C LEU A 348 12.79 12.98 -17.30
N TRP A 349 12.71 12.27 -18.43
CA TRP A 349 13.61 11.17 -18.76
C TRP A 349 14.98 11.73 -19.23
N ASP A 350 14.93 12.73 -20.11
CA ASP A 350 16.13 13.36 -20.68
C ASP A 350 17.03 13.97 -19.59
N ASP A 351 16.40 14.54 -18.55
CA ASP A 351 17.09 15.13 -17.40
C ASP A 351 17.50 14.09 -16.32
N GLY A 352 17.14 12.82 -16.52
CA GLY A 352 17.44 11.74 -15.55
C GLY A 352 16.65 11.80 -14.24
N LEU A 353 15.63 12.66 -14.15
CA LEU A 353 14.77 12.76 -12.97
C LEU A 353 13.84 11.54 -12.84
N ALA A 354 13.39 11.01 -13.98
CA ALA A 354 12.59 9.81 -14.09
C ALA A 354 13.15 8.85 -15.15
N LEU A 355 12.68 7.63 -15.13
CA LEU A 355 12.96 6.59 -16.11
C LEU A 355 11.82 6.55 -17.15
N GLU A 356 12.14 6.08 -18.34
CA GLU A 356 11.19 5.93 -19.43
C GLU A 356 10.13 4.85 -19.10
N GLY A 357 8.86 5.26 -19.02
CA GLY A 357 7.69 4.38 -19.00
C GLY A 357 7.17 4.10 -20.41
N PRO A 358 6.11 3.27 -20.56
CA PRO A 358 5.54 2.96 -21.86
C PRO A 358 4.77 4.14 -22.47
N ASP A 359 4.67 4.13 -23.80
CA ASP A 359 3.77 5.00 -24.54
C ASP A 359 2.34 4.45 -24.51
N SER A 360 1.52 5.00 -23.65
CA SER A 360 0.12 4.65 -23.48
C SER A 360 -0.79 5.21 -24.59
N ASP A 361 -0.40 6.34 -25.20
CA ASP A 361 -1.17 6.98 -26.28
C ASP A 361 -1.11 6.15 -27.57
N ALA A 362 -0.11 5.27 -27.71
CA ALA A 362 -0.01 4.34 -28.82
C ALA A 362 -1.00 3.16 -28.72
N LEU A 363 -1.65 2.96 -27.57
CA LEU A 363 -2.67 1.92 -27.39
C LEU A 363 -4.03 2.46 -27.83
N ARG A 364 -4.50 2.08 -29.03
CA ARG A 364 -5.70 2.62 -29.69
C ARG A 364 -6.60 1.50 -30.20
N GLY A 365 -7.75 1.90 -30.77
CA GLY A 365 -8.69 0.97 -31.40
C GLY A 365 -9.23 -0.08 -30.41
N ASP A 366 -9.12 -1.34 -30.75
CA ASP A 366 -9.61 -2.47 -29.93
C ASP A 366 -8.88 -2.66 -28.59
N LEU A 367 -7.78 -1.92 -28.35
CA LEU A 367 -7.09 -1.85 -27.08
C LEU A 367 -7.74 -0.88 -26.10
N ARG A 368 -8.73 -0.11 -26.54
CA ARG A 368 -9.49 0.85 -25.72
C ARG A 368 -10.96 0.46 -25.63
N ASP A 369 -11.55 0.88 -24.51
CA ASP A 369 -12.99 0.94 -24.27
C ASP A 369 -13.27 2.36 -23.77
N GLY A 370 -13.60 3.24 -24.71
CA GLY A 370 -13.64 4.68 -24.48
C GLY A 370 -12.28 5.26 -24.07
N VAL A 371 -12.22 5.95 -22.94
CA VAL A 371 -10.98 6.53 -22.39
C VAL A 371 -10.11 5.50 -21.65
N HIS A 372 -10.67 4.36 -21.31
CA HIS A 372 -9.98 3.31 -20.56
C HIS A 372 -9.49 2.18 -21.48
N PHE A 373 -8.75 1.26 -20.94
CA PHE A 373 -8.28 0.09 -21.68
C PHE A 373 -9.34 -1.01 -21.72
N SER A 374 -9.50 -1.66 -22.89
CA SER A 374 -10.17 -2.96 -23.01
C SER A 374 -9.38 -4.05 -22.27
N GLY A 375 -9.95 -5.24 -22.11
CA GLY A 375 -9.22 -6.37 -21.53
C GLY A 375 -7.93 -6.69 -22.28
N LYS A 376 -7.97 -6.64 -23.63
CA LYS A 376 -6.78 -6.79 -24.48
C LYS A 376 -5.78 -5.66 -24.24
N GLY A 377 -6.27 -4.43 -24.13
CA GLY A 377 -5.44 -3.25 -23.84
C GLY A 377 -4.76 -3.30 -22.48
N LEU A 378 -5.43 -3.80 -21.45
CA LEU A 378 -4.82 -3.98 -20.12
C LEU A 378 -3.65 -4.97 -20.17
N ARG A 379 -3.80 -6.09 -20.88
CA ARG A 379 -2.73 -7.08 -21.04
C ARG A 379 -1.55 -6.51 -21.84
N GLU A 380 -1.83 -5.83 -22.95
CA GLU A 380 -0.79 -5.17 -23.75
C GLU A 380 -0.08 -4.07 -22.97
N HIS A 381 -0.82 -3.24 -22.24
CA HIS A 381 -0.22 -2.18 -21.42
C HIS A 381 0.63 -2.75 -20.29
N GLY A 382 0.18 -3.83 -19.65
CA GLY A 382 0.96 -4.56 -18.65
C GLY A 382 2.27 -5.10 -19.23
N ALA A 383 2.23 -5.68 -20.44
CA ALA A 383 3.41 -6.18 -21.13
C ALA A 383 4.41 -5.05 -21.45
N ARG A 384 3.94 -3.89 -21.92
CA ARG A 384 4.80 -2.73 -22.20
C ARG A 384 5.45 -2.15 -20.93
N TRP A 385 4.70 -2.09 -19.83
CA TRP A 385 5.27 -1.74 -18.53
C TRP A 385 6.36 -2.73 -18.11
N ALA A 386 6.09 -4.03 -18.26
CA ALA A 386 7.05 -5.08 -17.92
C ALA A 386 8.32 -4.99 -18.76
N GLU A 387 8.22 -4.69 -20.05
CA GLU A 387 9.37 -4.50 -20.93
C GLU A 387 10.28 -3.38 -20.42
N LYS A 388 9.73 -2.19 -20.14
CA LYS A 388 10.50 -1.03 -19.66
C LYS A 388 11.17 -1.32 -18.31
N VAL A 389 10.41 -1.86 -17.37
CA VAL A 389 10.89 -2.17 -16.02
C VAL A 389 11.92 -3.29 -16.04
N ALA A 390 11.68 -4.38 -16.80
CA ALA A 390 12.59 -5.51 -16.87
C ALA A 390 13.93 -5.14 -17.52
N SER A 391 13.92 -4.35 -18.60
CA SER A 391 15.15 -3.86 -19.23
C SER A 391 16.00 -3.02 -18.26
N TRP A 392 15.37 -2.27 -17.38
CA TRP A 392 16.10 -1.52 -16.35
C TRP A 392 16.58 -2.43 -15.22
N LEU A 393 15.78 -3.38 -14.75
CA LEU A 393 16.17 -4.33 -13.70
C LEU A 393 17.38 -5.17 -14.10
N GLU A 394 17.46 -5.61 -15.34
CA GLU A 394 18.60 -6.37 -15.88
C GLU A 394 19.92 -5.61 -15.77
N LYS A 395 19.87 -4.29 -15.92
CA LYS A 395 21.05 -3.40 -15.77
C LYS A 395 21.42 -3.13 -14.30
N GLN A 396 20.50 -3.42 -13.35
CA GLN A 396 20.73 -3.27 -11.90
C GLN A 396 21.23 -4.57 -11.25
N SER A 397 21.17 -5.69 -11.97
CA SER A 397 21.71 -6.97 -11.51
C SER A 397 23.22 -6.99 -11.71
N PRO A 398 24.02 -7.48 -10.74
CA PRO A 398 25.48 -7.55 -10.85
C PRO A 398 25.93 -8.53 -11.93
#